data_f2d772d081f3d830eaf094e009be5def
#
_entry.id   f2d772d081f3d830eaf094e009be5def
#
_cell.length_a   1.000
_cell.length_b   1.000
_cell.length_c   1.000
_cell.angle_alpha   90.00
_cell.angle_beta   90.00
_cell.angle_gamma   90.00
#
_symmetry.space_group_name_H-M   'P 1'
#
loop_
_entity.id
_entity.type
_entity.pdbx_description
1 polymer ?
#
loop_
_entity_poly.entity_id
_entity_poly.type
_entity_poly.pdbx_seq_one_letter_code
_entity_poly.pdbx_strand_id
1 'polypeptide(L)'
;MRKLKILVVYANHGGCSYYRQLSPMKMMQEMLPDKVEVRYTDNPLEINPEKNEAPPPDKLKDMNWADIVFVANILKFGGPYTARVIGMGKELGKFVHFDTDDLLTGLYEEHHLYDTYKDNKLDEITKFCYYNADLVTVTQMKFAHRIKPYIRKCMAVIKNVIDYSLPAWNHPKTKAKFTRVGYAAGIHHRGDVKVFNAIPHLVNQKVGRENVQWNFYGHPPPDPSKKGTWEAQVWPEYMSHLLRGFKGGKNYNIHYALPP
;
A
#
# COMPACT_ATOMS: atom_id res chain seq x y z
N MET A 1 10.06 -5.69 33.81
CA MET A 1 10.82 -5.66 32.55
C MET A 1 10.67 -4.29 31.91
N ARG A 2 11.72 -3.74 31.24
CA ARG A 2 11.59 -2.51 30.45
C ARG A 2 10.65 -2.74 29.25
N LYS A 3 9.76 -1.79 28.96
CA LYS A 3 8.93 -1.85 27.74
C LYS A 3 9.80 -1.73 26.49
N LEU A 4 9.43 -2.49 25.47
CA LEU A 4 10.02 -2.36 24.13
C LEU A 4 9.45 -1.11 23.45
N LYS A 5 10.31 -0.23 22.99
CA LYS A 5 9.96 1.06 22.39
C LYS A 5 10.01 0.96 20.88
N ILE A 6 8.87 1.17 20.22
CA ILE A 6 8.74 1.07 18.76
C ILE A 6 8.37 2.42 18.17
N LEU A 7 9.20 2.93 17.28
CA LEU A 7 8.88 4.09 16.45
C LEU A 7 8.34 3.61 15.11
N VAL A 8 7.08 3.89 14.84
CA VAL A 8 6.43 3.60 13.56
C VAL A 8 6.58 4.81 12.64
N VAL A 9 7.31 4.61 11.54
CA VAL A 9 7.51 5.62 10.51
C VAL A 9 6.61 5.27 9.34
N TYR A 10 5.50 6.00 9.20
CA TYR A 10 4.49 5.72 8.18
C TYR A 10 4.56 6.72 7.01
N ALA A 11 4.13 6.27 5.82
CA ALA A 11 4.15 7.11 4.62
C ALA A 11 2.99 8.13 4.61
N ASN A 12 1.80 7.69 5.00
CA ASN A 12 0.56 8.47 5.02
C ASN A 12 -0.50 7.73 5.85
N HIS A 13 -1.70 8.28 5.96
CA HIS A 13 -2.83 7.64 6.63
C HIS A 13 -3.68 6.74 5.69
N GLY A 14 -3.19 6.45 4.49
CA GLY A 14 -3.87 5.60 3.52
C GLY A 14 -3.83 4.11 3.86
N GLY A 15 -4.50 3.31 3.02
CA GLY A 15 -4.76 1.89 3.28
C GLY A 15 -3.52 1.06 3.63
N CYS A 16 -2.43 1.19 2.87
CA CYS A 16 -1.20 0.40 3.11
C CYS A 16 -0.62 0.68 4.50
N SER A 17 -0.40 1.96 4.87
CA SER A 17 0.09 2.31 6.20
C SER A 17 -0.90 1.92 7.29
N TYR A 18 -2.20 2.10 7.06
CA TYR A 18 -3.22 1.73 8.05
C TYR A 18 -3.21 0.24 8.36
N TYR A 19 -3.34 -0.62 7.34
CA TYR A 19 -3.45 -2.07 7.54
C TYR A 19 -2.12 -2.74 7.88
N ARG A 20 -1.00 -2.17 7.45
CA ARG A 20 0.33 -2.76 7.66
C ARG A 20 1.01 -2.29 8.93
N GLN A 21 0.76 -1.05 9.37
CA GLN A 21 1.50 -0.43 10.46
C GLN A 21 0.60 0.14 11.56
N LEU A 22 -0.26 1.12 11.22
CA LEU A 22 -0.95 1.90 12.25
C LEU A 22 -1.91 1.03 13.08
N SER A 23 -2.79 0.29 12.42
CA SER A 23 -3.76 -0.57 13.11
C SER A 23 -3.10 -1.74 13.86
N PRO A 24 -2.17 -2.53 13.27
CA PRO A 24 -1.51 -3.62 14.00
C PRO A 24 -0.70 -3.13 15.22
N MET A 25 0.01 -2.01 15.09
CA MET A 25 0.82 -1.48 16.21
C MET A 25 -0.03 -0.90 17.33
N LYS A 26 -1.15 -0.25 16.99
CA LYS A 26 -2.14 0.20 17.97
C LYS A 26 -2.71 -1.00 18.74
N MET A 27 -3.19 -2.03 18.02
CA MET A 27 -3.71 -3.25 18.66
C MET A 27 -2.65 -3.93 19.53
N MET A 28 -1.41 -4.02 19.08
CA MET A 28 -0.32 -4.61 19.84
C MET A 28 -0.07 -3.84 21.15
N GLN A 29 -0.08 -2.52 21.11
CA GLN A 29 0.07 -1.70 22.33
C GLN A 29 -1.11 -1.87 23.29
N GLU A 30 -2.34 -1.97 22.77
CA GLU A 30 -3.56 -2.22 23.57
C GLU A 30 -3.55 -3.61 24.22
N MET A 31 -3.08 -4.63 23.48
CA MET A 31 -3.01 -6.01 24.00
C MET A 31 -1.82 -6.26 24.94
N LEU A 32 -0.76 -5.48 24.81
CA LEU A 32 0.49 -5.66 25.56
C LEU A 32 0.97 -4.33 26.20
N PRO A 33 0.10 -3.63 26.97
CA PRO A 33 0.40 -2.28 27.44
C PRO A 33 1.61 -2.20 28.38
N ASP A 34 1.91 -3.30 29.08
CA ASP A 34 3.06 -3.38 29.98
C ASP A 34 4.37 -3.80 29.30
N LYS A 35 4.29 -4.26 28.04
CA LYS A 35 5.44 -4.79 27.29
C LYS A 35 5.89 -3.87 26.16
N VAL A 36 4.99 -3.10 25.56
CA VAL A 36 5.24 -2.31 24.36
C VAL A 36 4.79 -0.87 24.55
N GLU A 37 5.59 0.05 24.04
CA GLU A 37 5.26 1.47 23.90
C GLU A 37 5.51 1.89 22.45
N VAL A 38 4.50 2.49 21.79
CA VAL A 38 4.57 2.85 20.37
C VAL A 38 4.43 4.35 20.19
N ARG A 39 5.29 4.92 19.34
CA ARG A 39 5.13 6.29 18.80
C ARG A 39 5.01 6.26 17.30
N TYR A 40 4.39 7.29 16.75
CA TYR A 40 4.09 7.39 15.31
C TYR A 40 4.61 8.72 14.76
N THR A 41 5.25 8.67 13.59
CA THR A 41 5.73 9.86 12.89
C THR A 41 5.78 9.62 11.38
N ASP A 42 5.61 10.67 10.59
CA ASP A 42 5.88 10.67 9.14
C ASP A 42 7.22 11.34 8.80
N ASN A 43 7.87 11.98 9.79
CA ASN A 43 9.16 12.67 9.63
C ASN A 43 10.08 12.45 10.84
N PRO A 44 10.68 11.25 11.03
CA PRO A 44 11.48 10.93 12.20
C PRO A 44 12.82 11.70 12.29
N LEU A 45 13.27 12.28 11.19
CA LEU A 45 14.51 13.05 11.14
C LEU A 45 14.28 14.55 11.40
N GLU A 46 13.02 14.99 11.40
CA GLU A 46 12.60 16.40 11.58
C GLU A 46 13.37 17.40 10.69
N ILE A 47 13.71 16.97 9.49
CA ILE A 47 14.41 17.80 8.51
C ILE A 47 13.50 18.15 7.32
N ASN A 48 13.88 19.19 6.57
CA ASN A 48 13.36 19.37 5.22
C ASN A 48 14.01 18.32 4.30
N PRO A 49 13.24 17.36 3.72
CA PRO A 49 13.81 16.30 2.89
C PRO A 49 14.48 16.78 1.61
N GLU A 50 14.11 17.96 1.11
CA GLU A 50 14.70 18.58 -0.09
C GLU A 50 16.12 19.10 0.19
N LYS A 51 16.44 19.37 1.46
CA LYS A 51 17.77 19.77 1.88
C LYS A 51 18.59 18.55 2.27
N ASN A 52 19.73 18.39 1.63
CA ASN A 52 20.66 17.29 1.95
C ASN A 52 21.50 17.59 3.22
N GLU A 53 20.83 18.06 4.27
CA GLU A 53 21.47 18.41 5.55
C GLU A 53 21.39 17.24 6.51
N ALA A 54 22.43 17.01 7.31
CA ALA A 54 22.37 16.07 8.40
C ALA A 54 21.35 16.53 9.44
N PRO A 55 20.49 15.62 9.98
CA PRO A 55 19.57 16.02 11.03
C PRO A 55 20.36 16.44 12.28
N PRO A 56 20.04 17.60 12.88
CA PRO A 56 20.65 18.00 14.13
C PRO A 56 20.35 16.95 15.23
N PRO A 57 21.27 16.67 16.14
CA PRO A 57 21.09 15.64 17.18
C PRO A 57 19.84 15.85 18.05
N ASP A 58 19.44 17.10 18.29
CA ASP A 58 18.24 17.46 19.05
C ASP A 58 16.94 17.13 18.30
N LYS A 59 17.00 16.95 16.97
CA LYS A 59 15.88 16.57 16.11
C LYS A 59 15.66 15.05 16.04
N LEU A 60 16.56 14.26 16.56
CA LEU A 60 16.51 12.79 16.55
C LEU A 60 15.85 12.21 17.81
N LYS A 61 15.01 12.96 18.52
CA LYS A 61 14.44 12.55 19.83
C LYS A 61 13.69 11.22 19.75
N ASP A 62 12.83 11.05 18.76
CA ASP A 62 12.04 9.84 18.60
C ASP A 62 12.89 8.67 18.10
N MET A 63 13.83 8.91 17.20
CA MET A 63 14.81 7.91 16.79
C MET A 63 15.67 7.44 17.97
N ASN A 64 16.19 8.35 18.78
CA ASN A 64 16.98 8.03 19.96
C ASN A 64 16.17 7.28 21.04
N TRP A 65 14.90 7.64 21.21
CA TRP A 65 14.00 6.99 22.16
C TRP A 65 13.69 5.53 21.80
N ALA A 66 13.60 5.19 20.50
CA ALA A 66 13.19 3.88 20.03
C ALA A 66 14.25 2.79 20.28
N ASP A 67 13.79 1.57 20.48
CA ASP A 67 14.58 0.33 20.35
C ASP A 67 14.43 -0.23 18.92
N ILE A 68 13.24 -0.13 18.35
CA ILE A 68 12.90 -0.56 16.99
C ILE A 68 12.40 0.65 16.19
N VAL A 69 12.93 0.81 14.99
CA VAL A 69 12.43 1.75 13.98
C VAL A 69 11.70 0.92 12.92
N PHE A 70 10.38 1.01 12.89
CA PHE A 70 9.51 0.28 11.96
C PHE A 70 9.12 1.20 10.81
N VAL A 71 9.69 0.95 9.62
CA VAL A 71 9.60 1.81 8.45
C VAL A 71 8.67 1.17 7.41
N ALA A 72 7.71 1.97 6.92
CA ALA A 72 6.90 1.58 5.76
C ALA A 72 7.74 1.59 4.49
N ASN A 73 7.20 0.98 3.45
CA ASN A 73 7.72 0.97 2.10
C ASN A 73 8.37 2.33 1.69
N ILE A 74 7.86 3.05 0.72
CA ILE A 74 8.38 4.39 0.39
C ILE A 74 7.66 5.43 1.25
N LEU A 75 8.42 6.16 2.07
CA LEU A 75 7.89 7.21 2.92
C LEU A 75 7.41 8.43 2.10
N LYS A 76 6.66 9.30 2.75
CA LYS A 76 6.05 10.52 2.19
C LYS A 76 7.01 11.36 1.33
N PHE A 77 8.28 11.42 1.71
CA PHE A 77 9.30 12.21 1.03
C PHE A 77 10.14 11.40 0.03
N GLY A 78 9.68 10.22 -0.36
CA GLY A 78 10.27 9.39 -1.40
C GLY A 78 11.37 8.43 -0.94
N GLY A 79 11.92 7.73 -1.92
CA GLY A 79 12.93 6.68 -1.70
C GLY A 79 14.22 7.13 -1.02
N PRO A 80 14.86 8.23 -1.46
CA PRO A 80 16.09 8.72 -0.83
C PRO A 80 15.91 9.02 0.65
N TYR A 81 14.78 9.59 1.03
CA TYR A 81 14.45 9.85 2.43
C TYR A 81 14.25 8.54 3.21
N THR A 82 13.58 7.56 2.61
CA THR A 82 13.39 6.23 3.22
C THR A 82 14.73 5.57 3.53
N ALA A 83 15.64 5.56 2.55
CA ALA A 83 16.99 5.02 2.73
C ALA A 83 17.75 5.73 3.85
N ARG A 84 17.59 7.05 3.94
CA ARG A 84 18.22 7.88 4.98
C ARG A 84 17.68 7.56 6.38
N VAL A 85 16.37 7.35 6.52
CA VAL A 85 15.75 6.93 7.80
C VAL A 85 16.31 5.57 8.24
N ILE A 86 16.39 4.62 7.31
CA ILE A 86 16.97 3.29 7.58
C ILE A 86 18.45 3.40 7.97
N GLY A 87 19.26 4.15 7.20
CA GLY A 87 20.68 4.38 7.49
C GLY A 87 20.87 4.98 8.88
N MET A 88 20.14 6.05 9.19
CA MET A 88 20.20 6.69 10.52
C MET A 88 19.80 5.73 11.64
N GLY A 89 18.75 4.93 11.45
CA GLY A 89 18.38 3.89 12.41
C GLY A 89 19.54 2.92 12.69
N LYS A 90 20.28 2.52 11.66
CA LYS A 90 21.46 1.65 11.79
C LYS A 90 22.62 2.35 12.48
N GLU A 91 22.92 3.60 12.13
CA GLU A 91 23.96 4.41 12.79
C GLU A 91 23.69 4.60 14.27
N LEU A 92 22.45 4.79 14.67
CA LEU A 92 22.00 4.89 16.06
C LEU A 92 21.88 3.53 16.78
N GLY A 93 22.30 2.43 16.15
CA GLY A 93 22.26 1.08 16.72
C GLY A 93 20.86 0.53 16.96
N LYS A 94 19.84 1.04 16.26
CA LYS A 94 18.46 0.59 16.39
C LYS A 94 18.22 -0.70 15.60
N PHE A 95 17.23 -1.50 16.04
CA PHE A 95 16.71 -2.57 15.21
C PHE A 95 15.80 -1.96 14.15
N VAL A 96 16.15 -2.12 12.88
CA VAL A 96 15.39 -1.58 11.76
C VAL A 96 14.52 -2.66 11.15
N HIS A 97 13.20 -2.46 11.23
CA HIS A 97 12.19 -3.28 10.57
C HIS A 97 11.66 -2.53 9.35
N PHE A 98 11.83 -3.09 8.16
CA PHE A 98 11.32 -2.53 6.91
C PHE A 98 10.16 -3.38 6.39
N ASP A 99 8.97 -2.79 6.26
CA ASP A 99 7.79 -3.47 5.77
C ASP A 99 7.44 -3.01 4.35
N THR A 100 7.08 -3.94 3.48
CA THR A 100 6.67 -3.62 2.12
C THR A 100 5.56 -4.56 1.63
N ASP A 101 4.53 -3.99 1.06
CA ASP A 101 3.38 -4.68 0.48
C ASP A 101 3.44 -4.76 -1.05
N ASP A 102 4.21 -3.87 -1.68
CA ASP A 102 4.41 -3.80 -3.12
C ASP A 102 5.81 -4.21 -3.55
N LEU A 103 5.88 -4.94 -4.67
CA LEU A 103 7.15 -5.29 -5.30
C LEU A 103 7.69 -4.08 -6.09
N LEU A 104 8.58 -3.33 -5.47
CA LEU A 104 9.18 -2.11 -6.03
C LEU A 104 10.51 -2.37 -6.76
N THR A 105 10.88 -3.64 -6.96
CA THR A 105 12.08 -4.03 -7.68
C THR A 105 11.72 -4.75 -8.97
N GLY A 106 12.38 -4.38 -10.07
CA GLY A 106 12.16 -5.01 -11.36
C GLY A 106 10.78 -4.74 -11.95
N LEU A 107 10.31 -3.50 -11.88
CA LEU A 107 9.09 -3.08 -12.57
C LEU A 107 9.27 -3.23 -14.10
N TYR A 108 8.23 -3.69 -14.77
CA TYR A 108 8.20 -3.79 -16.23
C TYR A 108 7.86 -2.44 -16.89
N GLU A 109 8.31 -2.23 -18.12
CA GLU A 109 8.23 -0.92 -18.80
C GLU A 109 6.81 -0.38 -18.97
N GLU A 110 5.80 -1.24 -19.08
CA GLU A 110 4.41 -0.81 -19.20
C GLU A 110 3.77 -0.44 -17.87
N HIS A 111 4.50 -0.59 -16.76
CA HIS A 111 3.99 -0.18 -15.45
C HIS A 111 3.94 1.35 -15.36
N HIS A 112 2.82 1.89 -14.91
CA HIS A 112 2.56 3.34 -14.85
C HIS A 112 3.58 4.15 -14.02
N LEU A 113 4.29 3.51 -13.11
CA LEU A 113 5.35 4.13 -12.31
C LEU A 113 6.76 3.85 -12.85
N TYR A 114 6.91 3.15 -13.99
CA TYR A 114 8.22 2.71 -14.48
C TYR A 114 9.21 3.86 -14.63
N ASP A 115 8.82 4.91 -15.35
CA ASP A 115 9.69 6.07 -15.56
C ASP A 115 10.05 6.75 -14.25
N THR A 116 9.05 6.99 -13.37
CA THR A 116 9.28 7.55 -12.05
C THR A 116 10.27 6.72 -11.23
N TYR A 117 10.15 5.39 -11.31
CA TYR A 117 11.06 4.47 -10.60
C TYR A 117 12.47 4.50 -11.16
N LYS A 118 12.59 4.52 -12.49
CA LYS A 118 13.87 4.58 -13.19
C LYS A 118 14.60 5.90 -12.91
N ASP A 119 13.91 7.02 -13.10
CA ASP A 119 14.47 8.36 -12.95
C ASP A 119 14.92 8.64 -11.50
N ASN A 120 14.18 8.14 -10.52
CA ASN A 120 14.49 8.29 -9.10
C ASN A 120 15.32 7.14 -8.52
N LYS A 121 15.80 6.20 -9.35
CA LYS A 121 16.60 5.02 -8.93
C LYS A 121 15.95 4.21 -7.79
N LEU A 122 14.63 4.13 -7.79
CA LEU A 122 13.88 3.51 -6.67
C LEU A 122 14.16 2.02 -6.54
N ASP A 123 14.51 1.33 -7.62
CA ASP A 123 14.96 -0.06 -7.59
C ASP A 123 16.22 -0.24 -6.72
N GLU A 124 17.24 0.59 -6.96
CA GLU A 124 18.49 0.55 -6.20
C GLU A 124 18.27 0.93 -4.73
N ILE A 125 17.49 1.98 -4.50
CA ILE A 125 17.14 2.45 -3.16
C ILE A 125 16.38 1.38 -2.38
N THR A 126 15.41 0.72 -3.01
CA THR A 126 14.63 -0.34 -2.36
C THR A 126 15.50 -1.54 -2.02
N LYS A 127 16.42 -1.93 -2.92
CA LYS A 127 17.42 -2.97 -2.63
C LYS A 127 18.35 -2.58 -1.47
N PHE A 128 18.75 -1.31 -1.41
CA PHE A 128 19.50 -0.78 -0.26
C PHE A 128 18.71 -0.92 1.05
N CYS A 129 17.41 -0.60 1.03
CA CYS A 129 16.52 -0.75 2.19
C CYS A 129 16.43 -2.23 2.64
N TYR A 130 16.23 -3.15 1.69
CA TYR A 130 16.22 -4.58 1.98
C TYR A 130 17.53 -5.08 2.61
N TYR A 131 18.66 -4.65 2.06
CA TYR A 131 19.97 -5.07 2.53
C TYR A 131 20.30 -4.58 3.94
N ASN A 132 19.91 -3.36 4.29
CA ASN A 132 20.28 -2.71 5.54
C ASN A 132 19.29 -2.96 6.70
N ALA A 133 18.06 -3.38 6.42
CA ALA A 133 17.10 -3.73 7.45
C ALA A 133 17.52 -4.98 8.24
N ASP A 134 17.18 -5.01 9.52
CA ASP A 134 17.39 -6.20 10.36
C ASP A 134 16.28 -7.23 10.13
N LEU A 135 15.08 -6.75 9.84
CA LEU A 135 13.92 -7.55 9.46
C LEU A 135 13.21 -6.89 8.28
N VAL A 136 12.93 -7.67 7.25
CA VAL A 136 12.05 -7.27 6.15
C VAL A 136 10.77 -8.09 6.22
N THR A 137 9.61 -7.43 6.20
CA THR A 137 8.32 -8.12 6.11
C THR A 137 7.62 -7.83 4.80
N VAL A 138 6.98 -8.86 4.25
CA VAL A 138 6.24 -8.82 2.99
C VAL A 138 4.89 -9.52 3.12
N THR A 139 3.99 -9.31 2.16
CA THR A 139 2.61 -9.80 2.22
C THR A 139 2.43 -11.26 1.81
N GLN A 140 3.34 -11.82 0.99
CA GLN A 140 3.16 -13.16 0.41
C GLN A 140 4.48 -13.86 0.04
N MET A 141 4.44 -15.18 -0.03
CA MET A 141 5.62 -16.01 -0.32
C MET A 141 6.24 -15.74 -1.69
N LYS A 142 5.43 -15.51 -2.73
CA LYS A 142 5.97 -15.20 -4.07
C LYS A 142 6.79 -13.92 -4.05
N PHE A 143 6.34 -12.91 -3.31
CA PHE A 143 7.07 -11.68 -3.11
C PHE A 143 8.38 -11.94 -2.35
N ALA A 144 8.30 -12.67 -1.22
CA ALA A 144 9.46 -13.07 -0.44
C ALA A 144 10.54 -13.74 -1.31
N HIS A 145 10.16 -14.69 -2.16
CA HIS A 145 11.10 -15.35 -3.06
C HIS A 145 11.79 -14.38 -4.03
N ARG A 146 11.05 -13.40 -4.55
CA ARG A 146 11.58 -12.41 -5.51
C ARG A 146 12.64 -11.51 -4.89
N ILE A 147 12.45 -11.09 -3.65
CA ILE A 147 13.39 -10.16 -2.96
C ILE A 147 14.46 -10.86 -2.13
N LYS A 148 14.35 -12.17 -1.91
CA LYS A 148 15.32 -12.95 -1.12
C LYS A 148 16.78 -12.67 -1.47
N PRO A 149 17.18 -12.50 -2.75
CA PRO A 149 18.58 -12.21 -3.10
C PRO A 149 19.12 -10.88 -2.52
N TYR A 150 18.23 -9.96 -2.15
CA TYR A 150 18.59 -8.65 -1.62
C TYR A 150 18.55 -8.58 -0.10
N ILE A 151 18.08 -9.64 0.57
CA ILE A 151 17.93 -9.70 2.03
C ILE A 151 19.21 -10.26 2.65
N ARG A 152 19.84 -9.47 3.53
CA ARG A 152 21.05 -9.88 4.24
C ARG A 152 20.76 -10.60 5.55
N LYS A 153 19.70 -10.20 6.27
CA LYS A 153 19.41 -10.68 7.62
C LYS A 153 18.13 -11.52 7.66
N CYS A 154 17.08 -10.99 8.24
CA CYS A 154 15.84 -11.72 8.45
C CYS A 154 14.73 -11.26 7.50
N MET A 155 13.88 -12.20 7.09
CA MET A 155 12.67 -11.93 6.35
C MET A 155 11.51 -12.75 6.89
N ALA A 156 10.33 -12.15 6.95
CA ALA A 156 9.10 -12.83 7.32
C ALA A 156 7.95 -12.46 6.37
N VAL A 157 6.99 -13.37 6.24
CA VAL A 157 5.75 -13.12 5.50
C VAL A 157 4.64 -12.84 6.50
N ILE A 158 4.12 -11.61 6.48
CA ILE A 158 2.97 -11.18 7.27
C ILE A 158 1.89 -10.76 6.28
N LYS A 159 0.86 -11.59 6.14
CA LYS A 159 -0.27 -11.31 5.23
C LYS A 159 -1.02 -10.06 5.66
N ASN A 160 -1.64 -9.38 4.70
CA ASN A 160 -2.61 -8.34 5.03
C ASN A 160 -3.77 -8.97 5.80
N VAL A 161 -4.14 -8.35 6.91
CA VAL A 161 -5.23 -8.79 7.77
C VAL A 161 -6.27 -7.69 7.88
N ILE A 162 -7.52 -8.11 8.08
CA ILE A 162 -8.64 -7.22 8.30
C ILE A 162 -9.11 -7.43 9.74
N ASP A 163 -9.28 -6.34 10.45
CA ASP A 163 -9.90 -6.38 11.78
C ASP A 163 -11.42 -6.53 11.64
N TYR A 164 -11.90 -7.76 11.76
CA TYR A 164 -13.33 -8.06 11.68
C TYR A 164 -14.13 -7.59 12.90
N SER A 165 -13.48 -7.10 13.97
CA SER A 165 -14.18 -6.48 15.11
C SER A 165 -14.74 -5.10 14.77
N LEU A 166 -14.23 -4.45 13.74
CA LEU A 166 -14.71 -3.15 13.30
C LEU A 166 -16.16 -3.22 12.78
N PRO A 167 -17.03 -2.28 13.23
CA PRO A 167 -18.43 -2.25 12.80
C PRO A 167 -18.63 -2.25 11.28
N ALA A 168 -17.68 -1.68 10.54
CA ALA A 168 -17.69 -1.65 9.08
C ALA A 168 -17.80 -3.04 8.43
N TRP A 169 -17.36 -4.10 9.09
CA TRP A 169 -17.43 -5.48 8.59
C TRP A 169 -18.62 -6.28 9.10
N ASN A 170 -19.38 -5.71 10.05
CA ASN A 170 -20.50 -6.37 10.71
C ASN A 170 -21.87 -5.92 10.19
N HIS A 171 -21.95 -5.57 8.91
CA HIS A 171 -23.22 -5.20 8.30
C HIS A 171 -24.15 -6.41 8.15
N PRO A 172 -25.45 -6.25 8.51
CA PRO A 172 -26.42 -7.31 8.29
C PRO A 172 -26.52 -7.65 6.81
N LYS A 173 -26.53 -8.95 6.49
CA LYS A 173 -26.71 -9.41 5.12
C LYS A 173 -28.09 -9.00 4.63
N THR A 174 -28.15 -8.10 3.64
CA THR A 174 -29.40 -7.75 2.99
C THR A 174 -29.82 -8.88 2.04
N LYS A 175 -31.05 -9.38 2.18
CA LYS A 175 -31.63 -10.28 1.19
C LYS A 175 -31.85 -9.48 -0.10
N ALA A 176 -31.10 -9.75 -1.14
CA ALA A 176 -31.31 -9.19 -2.46
C ALA A 176 -31.88 -10.25 -3.40
N LYS A 177 -32.68 -9.83 -4.37
CA LYS A 177 -33.21 -10.73 -5.42
C LYS A 177 -32.13 -11.22 -6.39
N PHE A 178 -30.95 -10.59 -6.36
CA PHE A 178 -29.83 -10.85 -7.25
C PHE A 178 -28.51 -10.82 -6.48
N THR A 179 -27.50 -11.50 -7.02
CA THR A 179 -26.13 -11.47 -6.49
C THR A 179 -25.48 -10.12 -6.80
N ARG A 180 -24.93 -9.45 -5.80
CA ARG A 180 -24.12 -8.25 -5.98
C ARG A 180 -22.66 -8.61 -6.04
N VAL A 181 -22.00 -8.24 -7.13
CA VAL A 181 -20.54 -8.40 -7.30
C VAL A 181 -19.91 -7.02 -7.22
N GLY A 182 -19.01 -6.82 -6.28
CA GLY A 182 -18.25 -5.59 -6.12
C GLY A 182 -16.85 -5.75 -6.72
N TYR A 183 -16.37 -4.75 -7.44
CA TYR A 183 -14.99 -4.60 -7.86
C TYR A 183 -14.50 -3.23 -7.44
N ALA A 184 -13.53 -3.20 -6.53
CA ALA A 184 -12.94 -1.97 -6.01
C ALA A 184 -11.49 -1.88 -6.49
N ALA A 185 -11.18 -0.92 -7.34
CA ALA A 185 -9.83 -0.66 -7.83
C ALA A 185 -9.71 0.75 -8.39
N GLY A 186 -8.50 1.28 -8.46
CA GLY A 186 -8.21 2.53 -9.16
C GLY A 186 -7.73 2.30 -10.59
N ILE A 187 -7.55 3.38 -11.34
CA ILE A 187 -7.07 3.37 -12.74
C ILE A 187 -5.68 2.70 -12.89
N HIS A 188 -4.90 2.66 -11.81
CA HIS A 188 -3.60 1.99 -11.77
C HIS A 188 -3.69 0.47 -11.98
N HIS A 189 -4.88 -0.12 -11.77
CA HIS A 189 -5.19 -1.53 -12.01
C HIS A 189 -5.65 -1.82 -13.45
N ARG A 190 -5.30 -0.98 -14.43
CA ARG A 190 -5.71 -1.17 -15.84
C ARG A 190 -5.31 -2.53 -16.43
N GLY A 191 -4.17 -3.07 -15.99
CA GLY A 191 -3.71 -4.40 -16.40
C GLY A 191 -4.67 -5.50 -15.94
N ASP A 192 -5.13 -5.42 -14.69
CA ASP A 192 -6.10 -6.36 -14.11
C ASP A 192 -7.43 -6.28 -14.83
N VAL A 193 -7.87 -5.06 -15.20
CA VAL A 193 -9.13 -4.85 -15.94
C VAL A 193 -9.07 -5.46 -17.33
N LYS A 194 -7.91 -5.47 -18.00
CA LYS A 194 -7.74 -6.18 -19.29
C LYS A 194 -7.98 -7.68 -19.16
N VAL A 195 -7.53 -8.28 -18.07
CA VAL A 195 -7.76 -9.71 -17.77
C VAL A 195 -9.21 -9.96 -17.34
N PHE A 196 -9.75 -9.05 -16.55
CA PHE A 196 -11.10 -9.16 -15.99
C PHE A 196 -12.22 -8.93 -17.03
N ASN A 197 -11.96 -8.24 -18.14
CA ASN A 197 -12.96 -7.68 -19.06
C ASN A 197 -13.98 -8.68 -19.63
N ALA A 198 -13.62 -9.95 -19.77
CA ALA A 198 -14.53 -11.01 -20.24
C ALA A 198 -15.38 -11.63 -19.12
N ILE A 199 -14.97 -11.50 -17.85
CA ILE A 199 -15.63 -12.17 -16.72
C ILE A 199 -17.08 -11.75 -16.55
N PRO A 200 -17.44 -10.45 -16.56
CA PRO A 200 -18.83 -10.04 -16.44
C PRO A 200 -19.73 -10.64 -17.53
N HIS A 201 -19.22 -10.71 -18.75
CA HIS A 201 -19.96 -11.32 -19.87
C HIS A 201 -20.23 -12.81 -19.64
N LEU A 202 -19.19 -13.56 -19.28
CA LEU A 202 -19.30 -15.00 -19.04
C LEU A 202 -20.22 -15.32 -17.86
N VAL A 203 -20.13 -14.56 -16.78
CA VAL A 203 -21.01 -14.72 -15.62
C VAL A 203 -22.46 -14.41 -16.00
N ASN A 204 -22.71 -13.28 -16.69
CA ASN A 204 -24.04 -12.89 -17.14
C ASN A 204 -24.67 -13.93 -18.07
N GLN A 205 -23.86 -14.56 -18.94
CA GLN A 205 -24.35 -15.66 -19.79
C GLN A 205 -24.72 -16.90 -18.99
N LYS A 206 -23.90 -17.25 -17.98
CA LYS A 206 -24.07 -18.49 -17.22
C LYS A 206 -25.23 -18.45 -16.23
N VAL A 207 -25.46 -17.30 -15.56
CA VAL A 207 -26.44 -17.19 -14.47
C VAL A 207 -27.63 -16.29 -14.76
N GLY A 208 -27.64 -15.63 -15.91
CA GLY A 208 -28.67 -14.63 -16.29
C GLY A 208 -28.32 -13.23 -15.77
N ARG A 209 -28.53 -12.20 -16.59
CA ARG A 209 -28.23 -10.80 -16.25
C ARG A 209 -29.08 -10.28 -15.08
N GLU A 210 -30.31 -10.71 -15.02
CA GLU A 210 -31.29 -10.33 -14.01
C GLU A 210 -30.89 -10.85 -12.61
N ASN A 211 -30.01 -11.84 -12.55
CA ASN A 211 -29.57 -12.48 -11.32
C ASN A 211 -28.26 -11.89 -10.77
N VAL A 212 -27.62 -10.96 -11.51
CA VAL A 212 -26.34 -10.35 -11.11
C VAL A 212 -26.37 -8.84 -11.29
N GLN A 213 -25.91 -8.11 -10.27
CA GLN A 213 -25.62 -6.68 -10.34
C GLN A 213 -24.13 -6.44 -10.08
N TRP A 214 -23.47 -5.78 -10.99
CA TRP A 214 -22.07 -5.39 -10.87
C TRP A 214 -21.95 -3.99 -10.29
N ASN A 215 -21.03 -3.80 -9.35
CA ASN A 215 -20.75 -2.51 -8.74
C ASN A 215 -19.24 -2.24 -8.80
N PHE A 216 -18.87 -1.16 -9.45
CA PHE A 216 -17.48 -0.73 -9.62
C PHE A 216 -17.22 0.47 -8.72
N TYR A 217 -16.21 0.38 -7.85
CA TYR A 217 -15.87 1.39 -6.87
C TYR A 217 -14.46 1.92 -7.10
N GLY A 218 -14.23 3.21 -6.79
CA GLY A 218 -12.91 3.83 -6.88
C GLY A 218 -12.51 4.25 -8.29
N HIS A 219 -13.47 4.57 -9.15
CA HIS A 219 -13.25 4.96 -10.55
C HIS A 219 -13.73 6.39 -10.82
N PRO A 220 -13.20 7.42 -10.10
CA PRO A 220 -13.55 8.80 -10.43
C PRO A 220 -13.02 9.14 -11.83
N PRO A 221 -13.80 9.89 -12.63
CA PRO A 221 -13.26 10.44 -13.86
C PRO A 221 -12.08 11.38 -13.51
N PRO A 222 -11.08 11.47 -14.38
CA PRO A 222 -9.99 12.42 -14.18
C PRO A 222 -10.55 13.84 -14.13
N ASP A 223 -9.94 14.67 -13.29
CA ASP A 223 -10.29 16.09 -13.16
C ASP A 223 -10.18 16.78 -14.54
N PRO A 224 -11.28 17.38 -15.05
CA PRO A 224 -11.27 18.03 -16.35
C PRO A 224 -10.23 19.18 -16.46
N SER A 225 -9.83 19.76 -15.35
CA SER A 225 -8.80 20.81 -15.32
C SER A 225 -7.39 20.27 -15.53
N LYS A 226 -7.19 18.97 -15.33
CA LYS A 226 -5.90 18.27 -15.45
C LYS A 226 -5.75 17.55 -16.79
N LYS A 227 -6.18 18.19 -17.88
CA LYS A 227 -5.97 17.69 -19.24
C LYS A 227 -4.48 17.45 -19.48
N GLY A 228 -4.12 16.25 -19.96
CA GLY A 228 -2.72 15.88 -20.23
C GLY A 228 -2.03 15.08 -19.12
N THR A 229 -2.67 14.87 -17.96
CA THR A 229 -2.17 13.90 -16.99
C THR A 229 -2.28 12.47 -17.55
N TRP A 230 -1.44 11.57 -17.04
CA TRP A 230 -1.48 10.17 -17.40
C TRP A 230 -2.88 9.56 -17.16
N GLU A 231 -3.53 9.88 -16.07
CA GLU A 231 -4.88 9.41 -15.73
C GLU A 231 -5.89 9.86 -16.80
N ALA A 232 -5.82 11.10 -17.26
CA ALA A 232 -6.73 11.61 -18.29
C ALA A 232 -6.52 10.92 -19.64
N GLN A 233 -5.27 10.57 -19.97
CA GLN A 233 -4.92 9.87 -21.22
C GLN A 233 -5.40 8.42 -21.23
N VAL A 234 -5.26 7.69 -20.12
CA VAL A 234 -5.57 6.26 -20.04
C VAL A 234 -7.02 5.96 -19.67
N TRP A 235 -7.75 6.93 -19.13
CA TRP A 235 -9.14 6.76 -18.67
C TRP A 235 -10.10 6.19 -19.73
N PRO A 236 -10.13 6.68 -20.97
CA PRO A 236 -11.05 6.16 -21.99
C PRO A 236 -10.81 4.67 -22.29
N GLU A 237 -9.53 4.28 -22.40
CA GLU A 237 -9.16 2.89 -22.62
C GLU A 237 -9.54 2.02 -21.43
N TYR A 238 -9.21 2.47 -20.21
CA TYR A 238 -9.55 1.78 -18.97
C TYR A 238 -11.06 1.52 -18.86
N MET A 239 -11.89 2.54 -19.06
CA MET A 239 -13.35 2.41 -19.03
C MET A 239 -13.89 1.52 -20.15
N SER A 240 -13.29 1.58 -21.33
CA SER A 240 -13.63 0.68 -22.44
C SER A 240 -13.39 -0.79 -22.08
N HIS A 241 -12.28 -1.11 -21.44
CA HIS A 241 -11.99 -2.46 -20.95
C HIS A 241 -12.94 -2.88 -19.83
N LEU A 242 -13.16 -2.00 -18.83
CA LEU A 242 -14.04 -2.27 -17.69
C LEU A 242 -15.46 -2.60 -18.13
N LEU A 243 -15.99 -1.86 -19.12
CA LEU A 243 -17.37 -1.97 -19.56
C LEU A 243 -17.58 -2.92 -20.76
N ARG A 244 -16.50 -3.49 -21.31
CA ARG A 244 -16.56 -4.36 -22.49
C ARG A 244 -17.50 -5.56 -22.32
N GLY A 245 -17.53 -6.13 -21.11
CA GLY A 245 -18.38 -7.29 -20.78
C GLY A 245 -19.88 -6.99 -20.67
N PHE A 246 -20.29 -5.71 -20.79
CA PHE A 246 -21.67 -5.26 -20.61
C PHE A 246 -22.37 -4.86 -21.92
N LYS A 247 -21.82 -5.22 -23.07
CA LYS A 247 -22.46 -5.01 -24.36
C LYS A 247 -23.85 -5.66 -24.36
N GLY A 248 -24.89 -4.84 -24.60
CA GLY A 248 -26.28 -5.29 -24.68
C GLY A 248 -27.15 -5.11 -23.43
N GLY A 249 -26.72 -4.35 -22.44
CA GLY A 249 -27.56 -3.96 -21.29
C GLY A 249 -26.78 -3.55 -20.04
N LYS A 250 -27.34 -2.65 -19.25
CA LYS A 250 -26.74 -2.13 -18.03
C LYS A 250 -27.24 -2.93 -16.82
N ASN A 251 -26.43 -3.86 -16.32
CA ASN A 251 -26.62 -4.43 -14.98
C ASN A 251 -25.39 -4.09 -14.09
N TYR A 252 -24.89 -2.86 -14.24
CA TYR A 252 -23.79 -2.34 -13.48
C TYR A 252 -24.04 -0.92 -12.97
N ASN A 253 -23.39 -0.60 -11.85
CA ASN A 253 -23.27 0.74 -11.29
C ASN A 253 -21.81 1.12 -11.20
N ILE A 254 -21.49 2.40 -11.44
CA ILE A 254 -20.18 2.97 -11.23
C ILE A 254 -20.27 3.93 -10.06
N HIS A 255 -19.47 3.67 -9.04
CA HIS A 255 -19.36 4.49 -7.85
C HIS A 255 -18.02 5.23 -7.89
N TYR A 256 -18.03 6.53 -8.05
CA TYR A 256 -16.82 7.35 -8.19
C TYR A 256 -16.06 7.54 -6.88
N ALA A 257 -16.71 7.33 -5.75
CA ALA A 257 -16.05 7.32 -4.44
C ALA A 257 -16.14 5.93 -3.83
N LEU A 258 -15.12 5.59 -3.05
CA LEU A 258 -15.26 4.47 -2.13
C LEU A 258 -16.26 4.88 -1.03
N PRO A 259 -17.12 3.98 -0.58
CA PRO A 259 -17.97 4.27 0.58
C PRO A 259 -17.06 4.61 1.76
N PRO A 260 -17.49 5.54 2.63
CA PRO A 260 -16.74 5.93 3.82
C PRO A 260 -16.49 4.76 4.78
#